data_a24550c99542c6a7ccd078ec70b05525
#
_entry.id   a24550c99542c6a7ccd078ec70b05525
#
_cell.length_a   1.000
_cell.length_b   1.000
_cell.length_c   1.000
_cell.angle_alpha   90.00
_cell.angle_beta   90.00
_cell.angle_gamma   90.00
#
_symmetry.space_group_name_H-M   'P 1'
#
loop_
_entity.id
_entity.type
_entity.pdbx_description
1 polymer ?
#
loop_
_entity_poly.entity_id
_entity_poly.type
_entity_poly.pdbx_seq_one_letter_code
_entity_poly.pdbx_strand_id
1 'polypeptide(L)'
;PPPPPPLFQAEDGIRDESLRLVGSEMCIRDRAGTPSVDAAVASIAAYATSKPHTRWILGRGWNQVLWPVKEFPNAGQIDKVVPDRPVWLRRVDGHAGWANSTTLKLAGIDSGTPDPVGGKIVRDENGHATGILIDRAMDLIEKHIPQPDKSDIRAAIRSAIDALLAEGMTSVHDAGIDTPNAEVYLSMADDGELGMRIYAMTGGAGDVLDAIGEPIYAYGNDRLEIASVKLYTDGALGSRGAAMIEPYSDDPENRGLPFWTQSELDAMVRKANGMGFQVGIHAIGDLGNRMALNSFERVQGGKPSPLRNRIEHSQIVTLEDIPRFAELGVVASMQATHATSDKNMAEDRIGPDRILGGYAWRRMLDAGVVLANGSDFPVELSNPFHGLYATVTRQGRDGEPEGGWYADQALTRAEALLSFTLAAAYAARQEDRLGSLEPGKWADFIIIDRDYFTIPASEIDDIVVLETWVGGHQAYQRQEDSQ
;
A
#
# COMPACT_ATOMS: atom_id res chain seq x y z
N PRO A 1 -2.51 10.15 32.49
CA PRO A 1 -2.43 8.85 31.90
C PRO A 1 -1.22 8.82 30.96
N PRO A 2 -0.45 7.70 30.86
CA PRO A 2 0.60 7.60 29.87
C PRO A 2 -0.05 7.80 28.48
N PRO A 3 0.64 8.44 27.52
CA PRO A 3 0.13 8.50 26.15
C PRO A 3 -0.18 7.08 25.71
N PRO A 4 -1.26 6.84 24.93
CA PRO A 4 -1.55 5.53 24.39
C PRO A 4 -0.29 5.01 23.68
N PRO A 5 0.02 3.72 23.77
CA PRO A 5 1.13 3.17 23.01
C PRO A 5 0.93 3.54 21.55
N PRO A 6 1.98 3.90 20.83
CA PRO A 6 1.84 4.32 19.45
C PRO A 6 1.21 3.18 18.66
N LEU A 7 -0.02 3.39 18.25
CA LEU A 7 -0.88 2.51 17.43
C LEU A 7 -0.21 2.03 16.13
N PHE A 8 0.98 2.40 15.91
CA PHE A 8 1.63 2.46 14.62
C PHE A 8 2.84 1.55 14.39
N GLN A 9 3.38 0.90 15.41
CA GLN A 9 4.49 -0.04 15.24
C GLN A 9 4.08 -1.32 14.50
N ALA A 10 2.83 -1.66 14.62
CA ALA A 10 2.29 -2.86 14.02
C ALA A 10 1.90 -2.73 12.55
N GLU A 11 1.65 -1.52 12.11
CA GLU A 11 1.18 -1.21 10.77
C GLU A 11 2.27 -1.47 9.72
N ASP A 12 3.53 -1.22 10.07
CA ASP A 12 4.67 -1.55 9.22
C ASP A 12 4.88 -3.07 9.09
N GLY A 13 4.22 -3.86 9.95
CA GLY A 13 4.37 -5.32 9.98
C GLY A 13 3.48 -6.10 9.03
N ILE A 14 2.47 -5.50 8.43
CA ILE A 14 1.54 -6.24 7.55
C ILE A 14 1.94 -6.18 6.08
N ARG A 15 2.81 -5.28 5.70
CA ARG A 15 3.34 -5.22 4.35
C ARG A 15 4.60 -6.02 4.21
N ASP A 16 4.63 -6.82 3.17
CA ASP A 16 5.65 -7.74 2.75
C ASP A 16 7.09 -7.25 2.97
N GLU A 17 7.43 -6.12 2.45
CA GLU A 17 8.79 -5.59 2.55
C GLU A 17 9.03 -4.76 3.81
N SER A 18 8.01 -4.37 4.53
CA SER A 18 8.12 -3.52 5.71
C SER A 18 8.27 -4.29 7.03
N LEU A 19 8.02 -5.61 7.04
CA LEU A 19 8.29 -6.46 8.20
C LEU A 19 9.76 -6.46 8.64
N ARG A 20 10.67 -6.15 7.74
CA ARG A 20 12.08 -5.91 8.07
C ARG A 20 12.28 -4.75 9.04
N LEU A 21 11.24 -3.96 9.26
CA LEU A 21 11.25 -2.80 10.14
C LEU A 21 10.67 -3.09 11.53
N VAL A 22 9.99 -4.23 11.69
CA VAL A 22 9.44 -4.67 12.97
C VAL A 22 10.57 -5.08 13.90
N GLY A 23 10.67 -4.51 15.05
CA GLY A 23 11.75 -4.75 16.02
C GLY A 23 12.67 -3.55 16.24
N SER A 24 12.63 -2.57 15.37
CA SER A 24 13.08 -1.24 15.70
C SER A 24 11.88 -0.47 16.20
N GLU A 25 11.62 -0.35 17.46
CA GLU A 25 10.57 0.48 18.09
C GLU A 25 10.47 1.88 17.48
N MET A 26 10.24 1.92 16.16
CA MET A 26 10.57 3.06 15.40
C MET A 26 9.40 3.71 14.74
N CYS A 27 8.95 4.70 15.39
CA CYS A 27 8.05 5.65 14.82
C CYS A 27 8.73 6.99 14.65
N ILE A 28 9.55 7.15 13.61
CA ILE A 28 9.71 8.44 12.97
C ILE A 28 8.45 8.70 12.13
N ARG A 29 7.38 8.17 12.52
CA ARG A 29 6.16 7.94 11.85
C ARG A 29 5.12 9.03 11.95
N ASP A 30 5.13 9.80 13.01
CA ASP A 30 4.25 10.95 13.17
C ASP A 30 4.56 12.06 12.15
N ARG A 31 5.06 11.66 10.94
CA ARG A 31 5.66 12.55 9.95
C ARG A 31 5.26 12.28 8.50
N ALA A 32 4.26 11.49 8.27
CA ALA A 32 3.43 11.68 7.10
C ALA A 32 2.96 13.15 7.17
N GLY A 33 3.68 14.03 6.44
CA GLY A 33 3.41 15.46 6.48
C GLY A 33 4.43 16.34 7.20
N THR A 34 5.71 15.91 7.42
CA THR A 34 6.73 16.88 7.85
C THR A 34 6.76 18.07 6.87
N PRO A 35 6.69 19.32 7.38
CA PRO A 35 6.56 20.50 6.52
C PRO A 35 7.86 20.86 5.79
N SER A 36 8.99 20.23 6.15
CA SER A 36 10.30 20.50 5.54
C SER A 36 11.31 19.39 5.80
N VAL A 37 12.38 19.36 5.02
CA VAL A 37 13.53 18.47 5.26
C VAL A 37 14.17 18.72 6.63
N ASP A 38 14.25 19.96 7.09
CA ASP A 38 14.80 20.30 8.41
C ASP A 38 13.95 19.73 9.55
N ALA A 39 12.64 19.76 9.42
CA ALA A 39 11.72 19.13 10.37
C ALA A 39 11.92 17.61 10.41
N ALA A 40 12.08 16.96 9.26
CA ALA A 40 12.40 15.55 9.18
C ALA A 40 13.73 15.22 9.88
N VAL A 41 14.79 15.97 9.58
CA VAL A 41 16.13 15.82 10.19
C VAL A 41 16.10 16.04 11.70
N ALA A 42 15.40 17.07 12.17
CA ALA A 42 15.24 17.33 13.62
C ALA A 42 14.64 16.14 14.34
N SER A 43 13.77 15.48 13.67
CA SER A 43 13.10 14.30 14.18
C SER A 43 13.96 13.06 14.25
N ILE A 44 14.75 12.84 13.22
CA ILE A 44 15.76 11.79 13.22
C ILE A 44 16.72 12.02 14.41
N ALA A 45 17.14 13.26 14.63
CA ALA A 45 18.01 13.62 15.73
C ALA A 45 17.37 13.34 17.11
N ALA A 46 16.11 13.71 17.30
CA ALA A 46 15.38 13.46 18.53
C ALA A 46 15.25 11.96 18.82
N TYR A 47 14.89 11.17 17.79
CA TYR A 47 14.82 9.72 17.90
C TYR A 47 16.20 9.12 18.25
N ALA A 48 17.23 9.48 17.50
CA ALA A 48 18.59 9.00 17.72
C ALA A 48 19.08 9.25 19.16
N THR A 49 18.67 10.37 19.74
CA THR A 49 18.98 10.75 21.12
C THR A 49 18.17 9.93 22.13
N SER A 50 16.89 9.68 21.86
CA SER A 50 16.01 8.90 22.75
C SER A 50 16.36 7.41 22.77
N LYS A 51 16.98 6.90 21.71
CA LYS A 51 17.37 5.50 21.53
C LYS A 51 18.88 5.36 21.23
N PRO A 52 19.76 5.67 22.19
CA PRO A 52 21.21 5.73 21.95
C PRO A 52 21.84 4.37 21.61
N HIS A 53 21.20 3.28 21.97
CA HIS A 53 21.71 1.91 21.77
C HIS A 53 21.14 1.20 20.54
N THR A 54 20.21 1.81 19.82
CA THR A 54 19.66 1.23 18.59
C THR A 54 20.74 1.18 17.51
N ARG A 55 20.96 0.00 16.96
CA ARG A 55 22.03 -0.25 15.98
C ARG A 55 21.71 0.40 14.62
N TRP A 56 20.45 0.33 14.18
CA TRP A 56 19.92 0.97 12.99
C TRP A 56 18.86 1.99 13.38
N ILE A 57 18.78 3.09 12.65
CA ILE A 57 17.67 4.03 12.71
C ILE A 57 16.87 3.83 11.44
N LEU A 58 15.71 3.24 11.59
CA LEU A 58 14.80 2.92 10.50
C LEU A 58 13.58 3.83 10.57
N GLY A 59 12.94 4.15 9.45
CA GLY A 59 11.75 4.99 9.40
C GLY A 59 11.12 5.12 8.05
N ARG A 60 9.95 5.76 8.02
CA ARG A 60 9.23 6.06 6.78
C ARG A 60 8.41 7.33 6.90
N GLY A 61 7.76 7.71 5.81
CA GLY A 61 6.74 8.75 5.81
C GLY A 61 7.24 10.12 5.35
N TRP A 62 8.52 10.28 4.97
CA TRP A 62 8.95 11.53 4.34
C TRP A 62 8.33 11.68 2.95
N ASN A 63 7.98 12.93 2.59
CA ASN A 63 7.38 13.23 1.30
C ASN A 63 7.83 14.62 0.83
N GLN A 64 8.81 14.65 -0.08
CA GLN A 64 9.39 15.89 -0.58
C GLN A 64 8.40 16.77 -1.36
N VAL A 65 7.33 16.20 -1.93
CA VAL A 65 6.35 16.99 -2.70
C VAL A 65 5.53 17.92 -1.81
N LEU A 66 5.50 17.68 -0.50
CA LEU A 66 4.87 18.55 0.50
C LEU A 66 5.81 19.65 1.02
N TRP A 67 7.11 19.57 0.69
CA TRP A 67 8.09 20.53 1.19
C TRP A 67 8.16 21.79 0.32
N PRO A 68 8.59 22.93 0.87
CA PRO A 68 8.74 24.16 0.10
C PRO A 68 9.69 23.99 -1.10
N VAL A 69 10.76 23.20 -0.93
CA VAL A 69 11.66 22.77 -2.00
C VAL A 69 11.30 21.33 -2.34
N LYS A 70 10.63 21.12 -3.47
CA LYS A 70 10.11 19.82 -3.90
C LYS A 70 11.22 18.92 -4.51
N GLU A 71 12.39 18.88 -3.89
CA GLU A 71 13.55 18.10 -4.33
C GLU A 71 13.82 16.95 -3.36
N PHE A 72 14.45 15.90 -3.86
CA PHE A 72 14.92 14.82 -2.99
C PHE A 72 15.94 15.34 -1.97
N PRO A 73 15.85 14.86 -0.71
CA PRO A 73 16.88 15.14 0.28
C PRO A 73 18.19 14.39 -0.04
N ASN A 74 19.23 14.61 0.76
CA ASN A 74 20.51 13.92 0.58
C ASN A 74 21.11 13.43 1.91
N ALA A 75 22.06 12.49 1.81
CA ALA A 75 22.74 11.86 2.95
C ALA A 75 23.35 12.87 3.92
N GLY A 76 23.99 13.95 3.39
CA GLY A 76 24.66 14.95 4.19
C GLY A 76 23.76 15.72 5.16
N GLN A 77 22.44 15.73 4.93
CA GLN A 77 21.49 16.33 5.85
C GLN A 77 21.31 15.46 7.12
N ILE A 78 21.27 14.14 6.97
CA ILE A 78 21.23 13.20 8.10
C ILE A 78 22.58 13.10 8.79
N ASP A 79 23.68 13.11 8.05
CA ASP A 79 25.05 13.00 8.59
C ASP A 79 25.37 14.10 9.62
N LYS A 80 24.75 15.29 9.50
CA LYS A 80 24.90 16.38 10.47
C LYS A 80 24.40 16.02 11.86
N VAL A 81 23.45 15.10 11.96
CA VAL A 81 22.77 14.74 13.23
C VAL A 81 23.04 13.31 13.67
N VAL A 82 23.27 12.38 12.72
CA VAL A 82 23.58 10.96 12.97
C VAL A 82 24.69 10.50 12.03
N PRO A 83 25.96 10.83 12.32
CA PRO A 83 27.08 10.45 11.46
C PRO A 83 27.57 9.01 11.66
N ASP A 84 27.29 8.40 12.80
CA ASP A 84 27.96 7.20 13.32
C ASP A 84 27.11 5.90 13.27
N ARG A 85 25.81 6.04 13.04
CA ARG A 85 24.87 4.91 12.94
C ARG A 85 24.20 4.88 11.57
N PRO A 86 23.92 3.68 11.00
CA PRO A 86 23.18 3.59 9.76
C PRO A 86 21.74 4.09 9.96
N VAL A 87 21.28 4.92 9.01
CA VAL A 87 19.93 5.48 8.95
C VAL A 87 19.31 5.12 7.60
N TRP A 88 18.12 4.56 7.62
CA TRP A 88 17.35 4.23 6.43
C TRP A 88 15.89 4.62 6.61
N LEU A 89 15.40 5.51 5.77
CA LEU A 89 14.05 6.07 5.86
C LEU A 89 13.32 5.86 4.54
N ARG A 90 12.26 5.07 4.52
CA ARG A 90 11.42 4.90 3.34
C ARG A 90 10.53 6.13 3.12
N ARG A 91 10.34 6.51 1.87
CA ARG A 91 9.35 7.50 1.46
C ARG A 91 7.94 7.02 1.82
N VAL A 92 6.99 7.94 1.91
CA VAL A 92 5.59 7.65 2.26
C VAL A 92 4.99 6.53 1.40
N ASP A 93 5.26 6.53 0.10
CA ASP A 93 4.79 5.52 -0.86
C ASP A 93 5.59 4.20 -0.85
N GLY A 94 6.68 4.13 -0.09
CA GLY A 94 7.52 2.93 -0.02
C GLY A 94 8.46 2.72 -1.23
N HIS A 95 8.38 3.56 -2.26
CA HIS A 95 9.12 3.41 -3.52
C HIS A 95 10.43 4.23 -3.62
N ALA A 96 10.82 4.92 -2.55
CA ALA A 96 12.13 5.54 -2.43
C ALA A 96 12.63 5.45 -0.99
N GLY A 97 13.94 5.37 -0.83
CA GLY A 97 14.59 5.36 0.48
C GLY A 97 15.66 6.44 0.60
N TRP A 98 15.81 6.96 1.81
CA TRP A 98 16.78 7.99 2.15
C TRP A 98 17.77 7.47 3.19
N ALA A 99 19.03 7.31 2.77
CA ALA A 99 20.15 6.81 3.55
C ALA A 99 21.09 7.94 3.98
N ASN A 100 21.76 7.76 5.11
CA ASN A 100 22.95 8.55 5.44
C ASN A 100 24.22 7.92 4.84
N SER A 101 25.35 8.62 4.91
CA SER A 101 26.63 8.17 4.37
C SER A 101 27.13 6.88 5.04
N THR A 102 26.85 6.68 6.31
CA THR A 102 27.18 5.44 7.05
C THR A 102 26.44 4.24 6.47
N THR A 103 25.18 4.40 6.11
CA THR A 103 24.38 3.35 5.45
C THR A 103 24.91 3.02 4.05
N LEU A 104 25.19 4.04 3.22
CA LEU A 104 25.77 3.84 1.89
C LEU A 104 27.10 3.09 1.95
N LYS A 105 27.97 3.48 2.89
CA LYS A 105 29.26 2.81 3.12
C LYS A 105 29.08 1.35 3.56
N LEU A 106 28.16 1.08 4.46
CA LEU A 106 27.84 -0.28 4.94
C LEU A 106 27.35 -1.17 3.79
N ALA A 107 26.52 -0.62 2.91
CA ALA A 107 25.97 -1.32 1.74
C ALA A 107 26.98 -1.42 0.57
N GLY A 108 28.16 -0.77 0.66
CA GLY A 108 29.15 -0.73 -0.40
C GLY A 108 28.72 0.06 -1.64
N ILE A 109 27.86 1.06 -1.44
CA ILE A 109 27.33 1.90 -2.53
C ILE A 109 28.26 3.10 -2.73
N ASP A 110 28.84 3.22 -3.93
CA ASP A 110 29.72 4.29 -4.35
C ASP A 110 29.40 4.80 -5.76
N SER A 111 30.25 5.63 -6.32
CA SER A 111 30.09 6.17 -7.68
C SER A 111 30.19 5.12 -8.79
N GLY A 112 30.82 3.97 -8.52
CA GLY A 112 30.98 2.85 -9.45
C GLY A 112 29.85 1.81 -9.37
N THR A 113 28.99 1.88 -8.37
CA THR A 113 27.89 0.92 -8.17
C THR A 113 26.85 1.09 -9.29
N PRO A 114 26.56 0.07 -10.12
CA PRO A 114 25.56 0.19 -11.17
C PRO A 114 24.13 0.26 -10.61
N ASP A 115 23.25 0.91 -11.35
CA ASP A 115 21.82 0.84 -11.06
C ASP A 115 21.30 -0.57 -11.35
N PRO A 116 20.56 -1.20 -10.44
CA PRO A 116 19.94 -2.49 -10.72
C PRO A 116 18.76 -2.33 -11.71
N VAL A 117 18.42 -3.41 -12.39
CA VAL A 117 17.24 -3.42 -13.29
C VAL A 117 15.98 -3.14 -12.46
N GLY A 118 15.19 -2.15 -12.86
CA GLY A 118 14.01 -1.72 -12.12
C GLY A 118 14.31 -0.87 -10.88
N GLY A 119 15.53 -0.33 -10.75
CA GLY A 119 15.91 0.56 -9.66
C GLY A 119 16.87 1.64 -10.09
N LYS A 120 16.95 2.74 -9.32
CA LYS A 120 17.82 3.89 -9.59
C LYS A 120 18.51 4.37 -8.31
N ILE A 121 19.81 4.54 -8.37
CA ILE A 121 20.60 5.28 -7.37
C ILE A 121 20.67 6.74 -7.81
N VAL A 122 20.08 7.64 -7.05
CA VAL A 122 20.15 9.08 -7.39
C VAL A 122 21.56 9.60 -7.11
N ARG A 123 22.14 10.28 -8.11
CA ARG A 123 23.52 10.78 -8.07
C ARG A 123 23.60 12.28 -8.24
N ASP A 124 24.63 12.88 -7.68
CA ASP A 124 24.99 14.28 -7.90
C ASP A 124 25.69 14.49 -9.25
N GLU A 125 26.05 15.73 -9.56
CA GLU A 125 26.74 16.13 -10.80
C GLU A 125 28.12 15.45 -10.97
N ASN A 126 28.73 14.98 -9.88
CA ASN A 126 30.01 14.29 -9.87
C ASN A 126 29.86 12.75 -9.92
N GLY A 127 28.64 12.24 -10.01
CA GLY A 127 28.34 10.82 -10.02
C GLY A 127 28.31 10.15 -8.65
N HIS A 128 28.40 10.89 -7.54
CA HIS A 128 28.30 10.31 -6.21
C HIS A 128 26.85 10.04 -5.83
N ALA A 129 26.60 8.92 -5.14
CA ALA A 129 25.28 8.60 -4.60
C ALA A 129 24.85 9.66 -3.59
N THR A 130 23.67 10.26 -3.80
CA THR A 130 23.11 11.30 -2.93
C THR A 130 22.56 10.77 -1.61
N GLY A 131 22.30 9.46 -1.50
CA GLY A 131 21.60 8.82 -0.40
C GLY A 131 20.18 8.43 -0.74
N ILE A 132 19.68 8.79 -1.92
CA ILE A 132 18.35 8.38 -2.38
C ILE A 132 18.47 7.18 -3.32
N LEU A 133 17.71 6.14 -2.97
CA LEU A 133 17.56 4.92 -3.77
C LEU A 133 16.08 4.74 -4.10
N ILE A 134 15.79 4.36 -5.35
CA ILE A 134 14.43 4.22 -5.87
C ILE A 134 14.21 2.76 -6.26
N ASP A 135 13.04 2.23 -5.90
CA ASP A 135 12.54 0.90 -6.22
C ASP A 135 13.59 -0.19 -5.91
N ARG A 136 13.93 -1.08 -6.85
CA ARG A 136 14.87 -2.18 -6.61
C ARG A 136 16.28 -1.76 -6.17
N ALA A 137 16.65 -0.49 -6.32
CA ALA A 137 17.90 -0.02 -5.74
C ALA A 137 17.85 -0.02 -4.20
N MET A 138 16.68 0.03 -3.59
CA MET A 138 16.50 -0.06 -2.14
C MET A 138 16.99 -1.38 -1.57
N ASP A 139 16.87 -2.49 -2.32
CA ASP A 139 17.34 -3.83 -1.92
C ASP A 139 18.83 -3.86 -1.63
N LEU A 140 19.62 -2.95 -2.23
CA LEU A 140 21.07 -2.84 -1.97
C LEU A 140 21.35 -2.51 -0.50
N ILE A 141 20.44 -1.78 0.16
CA ILE A 141 20.55 -1.42 1.58
C ILE A 141 19.78 -2.44 2.44
N GLU A 142 18.57 -2.78 2.05
CA GLU A 142 17.64 -3.55 2.88
C GLU A 142 18.13 -4.94 3.26
N LYS A 143 18.88 -5.59 2.39
CA LYS A 143 19.57 -6.86 2.71
C LYS A 143 20.55 -6.81 3.89
N HIS A 144 20.94 -5.61 4.33
CA HIS A 144 21.84 -5.39 5.49
C HIS A 144 21.08 -5.08 6.78
N ILE A 145 19.77 -4.85 6.69
CA ILE A 145 18.92 -4.59 7.85
C ILE A 145 18.66 -5.91 8.58
N PRO A 146 18.83 -5.98 9.91
CA PRO A 146 18.51 -7.19 10.67
C PRO A 146 17.05 -7.61 10.45
N GLN A 147 16.85 -8.91 10.23
CA GLN A 147 15.50 -9.47 10.09
C GLN A 147 14.85 -9.62 11.46
N PRO A 148 13.53 -9.31 11.61
CA PRO A 148 12.78 -9.61 12.82
C PRO A 148 12.66 -11.13 13.02
N ASP A 149 12.59 -11.57 14.24
CA ASP A 149 12.27 -12.97 14.53
C ASP A 149 10.74 -13.21 14.50
N LYS A 150 10.33 -14.48 14.55
CA LYS A 150 8.90 -14.84 14.50
C LYS A 150 8.09 -14.27 15.67
N SER A 151 8.71 -14.04 16.82
CA SER A 151 8.02 -13.43 17.97
C SER A 151 7.76 -11.94 17.76
N ASP A 152 8.70 -11.25 17.12
CA ASP A 152 8.55 -9.86 16.73
C ASP A 152 7.44 -9.70 15.68
N ILE A 153 7.45 -10.56 14.64
CA ILE A 153 6.41 -10.60 13.59
C ILE A 153 5.04 -10.83 14.23
N ARG A 154 4.92 -11.83 15.12
CA ARG A 154 3.65 -12.15 15.80
C ARG A 154 3.14 -10.97 16.64
N ALA A 155 4.02 -10.32 17.39
CA ALA A 155 3.66 -9.15 18.19
C ALA A 155 3.17 -7.99 17.32
N ALA A 156 3.81 -7.76 16.19
CA ALA A 156 3.42 -6.75 15.23
C ALA A 156 2.04 -7.02 14.60
N ILE A 157 1.82 -8.25 14.14
CA ILE A 157 0.52 -8.66 13.58
C ILE A 157 -0.61 -8.47 14.60
N ARG A 158 -0.41 -8.85 15.88
CA ARG A 158 -1.41 -8.62 16.93
C ARG A 158 -1.74 -7.14 17.08
N SER A 159 -0.71 -6.31 17.22
CA SER A 159 -0.92 -4.87 17.40
C SER A 159 -1.61 -4.23 16.18
N ALA A 160 -1.30 -4.71 14.97
CA ALA A 160 -1.98 -4.25 13.77
C ALA A 160 -3.46 -4.67 13.76
N ILE A 161 -3.75 -5.94 14.07
CA ILE A 161 -5.12 -6.43 14.19
C ILE A 161 -5.92 -5.57 15.17
N ASP A 162 -5.37 -5.30 16.36
CA ASP A 162 -6.04 -4.49 17.38
C ASP A 162 -6.34 -3.06 16.88
N ALA A 163 -5.37 -2.44 16.19
CA ALA A 163 -5.54 -1.12 15.61
C ALA A 163 -6.60 -1.08 14.51
N LEU A 164 -6.56 -2.05 13.58
CA LEU A 164 -7.48 -2.13 12.46
C LEU A 164 -8.91 -2.45 12.90
N LEU A 165 -9.09 -3.31 13.91
CA LEU A 165 -10.40 -3.58 14.51
C LEU A 165 -10.98 -2.33 15.17
N ALA A 166 -10.15 -1.49 15.81
CA ALA A 166 -10.58 -0.23 16.41
C ALA A 166 -11.08 0.79 15.37
N GLU A 167 -10.65 0.65 14.11
CA GLU A 167 -11.11 1.46 12.98
C GLU A 167 -12.23 0.79 12.15
N GLY A 168 -12.74 -0.36 12.62
CA GLY A 168 -13.90 -1.02 12.02
C GLY A 168 -13.58 -1.98 10.89
N MET A 169 -12.32 -2.33 10.68
CA MET A 169 -11.98 -3.32 9.67
C MET A 169 -12.16 -4.73 10.21
N THR A 170 -13.03 -5.51 9.55
CA THR A 170 -13.31 -6.92 9.88
C THR A 170 -12.46 -7.88 9.07
N SER A 171 -11.96 -7.41 7.92
CA SER A 171 -11.13 -8.17 6.98
C SER A 171 -10.14 -7.26 6.28
N VAL A 172 -8.95 -7.79 5.98
CA VAL A 172 -7.91 -7.11 5.20
C VAL A 172 -7.32 -8.02 4.13
N HIS A 173 -6.84 -7.40 3.04
CA HIS A 173 -6.01 -8.07 2.05
C HIS A 173 -4.56 -7.64 2.27
N ASP A 174 -3.72 -8.57 2.76
CA ASP A 174 -2.29 -8.32 2.97
C ASP A 174 -1.54 -8.56 1.67
N ALA A 175 -1.07 -7.47 1.07
CA ALA A 175 -0.58 -7.44 -0.30
C ALA A 175 0.92 -7.74 -0.39
N GLY A 176 1.34 -8.90 0.06
CA GLY A 176 2.69 -9.39 -0.15
C GLY A 176 3.36 -9.92 1.13
N ILE A 177 3.19 -11.20 1.45
CA ILE A 177 3.82 -11.85 2.60
C ILE A 177 5.02 -12.67 2.16
N ASP A 178 6.05 -12.73 3.00
CA ASP A 178 7.17 -13.64 2.86
C ASP A 178 6.95 -14.97 3.60
N THR A 179 7.90 -15.88 3.53
CA THR A 179 7.79 -17.19 4.19
C THR A 179 7.68 -17.09 5.72
N PRO A 180 8.49 -16.29 6.44
CA PRO A 180 8.32 -16.09 7.88
C PRO A 180 6.94 -15.58 8.27
N ASN A 181 6.37 -14.66 7.50
CA ASN A 181 5.02 -14.14 7.72
C ASN A 181 3.94 -15.19 7.53
N ALA A 182 4.03 -15.96 6.43
CA ALA A 182 3.11 -17.05 6.17
C ALA A 182 3.09 -18.06 7.30
N GLU A 183 4.27 -18.46 7.80
CA GLU A 183 4.40 -19.38 8.93
C GLU A 183 3.81 -18.81 10.22
N VAL A 184 3.99 -17.51 10.49
CA VAL A 184 3.42 -16.86 11.67
C VAL A 184 1.90 -16.76 11.54
N TYR A 185 1.35 -16.38 10.37
CA TYR A 185 -0.10 -16.35 10.15
C TYR A 185 -0.74 -17.72 10.35
N LEU A 186 -0.15 -18.80 9.81
CA LEU A 186 -0.64 -20.15 10.00
C LEU A 186 -0.64 -20.54 11.49
N SER A 187 0.47 -20.27 12.20
CA SER A 187 0.55 -20.53 13.64
C SER A 187 -0.46 -19.72 14.46
N MET A 188 -0.68 -18.44 14.13
CA MET A 188 -1.69 -17.60 14.80
C MET A 188 -3.11 -18.08 14.51
N ALA A 189 -3.35 -18.59 13.30
CA ALA A 189 -4.64 -19.19 12.95
C ALA A 189 -4.91 -20.48 13.73
N ASP A 190 -3.90 -21.34 13.89
CA ASP A 190 -3.97 -22.57 14.70
C ASP A 190 -4.23 -22.26 16.18
N ASP A 191 -3.60 -21.21 16.71
CA ASP A 191 -3.77 -20.76 18.09
C ASP A 191 -5.08 -19.98 18.33
N GLY A 192 -5.85 -19.67 17.27
CA GLY A 192 -7.06 -18.86 17.33
C GLY A 192 -6.85 -17.38 17.66
N GLU A 193 -5.66 -16.85 17.33
CA GLU A 193 -5.27 -15.47 17.66
C GLU A 193 -5.62 -14.44 16.59
N LEU A 194 -6.05 -14.87 15.40
CA LEU A 194 -6.48 -13.95 14.35
C LEU A 194 -7.87 -13.38 14.69
N GLY A 195 -7.90 -12.19 15.29
CA GLY A 195 -9.12 -11.49 15.68
C GLY A 195 -9.96 -11.01 14.49
N MET A 196 -9.34 -10.85 13.31
CA MET A 196 -9.97 -10.44 12.06
C MET A 196 -9.71 -11.45 10.95
N ARG A 197 -10.27 -11.24 9.74
CA ARG A 197 -9.98 -12.09 8.58
C ARG A 197 -8.84 -11.49 7.77
N ILE A 198 -7.96 -12.37 7.30
CA ILE A 198 -6.79 -12.00 6.50
C ILE A 198 -6.80 -12.78 5.20
N TYR A 199 -6.83 -12.07 4.08
CA TYR A 199 -6.59 -12.60 2.74
C TYR A 199 -5.18 -12.22 2.32
N ALA A 200 -4.22 -13.14 2.48
CA ALA A 200 -2.82 -12.87 2.24
C ALA A 200 -2.40 -13.23 0.81
N MET A 201 -1.56 -12.38 0.24
CA MET A 201 -0.94 -12.60 -1.07
C MET A 201 0.54 -12.92 -0.87
N THR A 202 1.07 -13.98 -1.49
CA THR A 202 2.51 -14.26 -1.45
C THR A 202 3.29 -13.16 -2.17
N GLY A 203 4.42 -12.75 -1.62
CA GLY A 203 5.32 -11.75 -2.19
C GLY A 203 6.10 -12.29 -3.37
N GLY A 204 5.50 -12.25 -4.56
CA GLY A 204 6.09 -12.77 -5.79
C GLY A 204 5.74 -14.22 -6.11
N ALA A 205 6.08 -14.64 -7.32
CA ALA A 205 5.87 -15.98 -7.83
C ALA A 205 7.12 -16.91 -7.62
N GLY A 206 7.90 -16.62 -6.59
CA GLY A 206 9.14 -17.32 -6.24
C GLY A 206 8.99 -18.23 -5.01
N ASP A 207 10.00 -18.16 -4.12
CA ASP A 207 10.21 -19.11 -3.02
C ASP A 207 9.00 -19.24 -2.07
N VAL A 208 8.34 -18.14 -1.71
CA VAL A 208 7.18 -18.19 -0.81
C VAL A 208 6.00 -18.89 -1.46
N LEU A 209 5.73 -18.63 -2.75
CA LEU A 209 4.68 -19.33 -3.51
C LEU A 209 4.98 -20.83 -3.60
N ASP A 210 6.23 -21.20 -3.90
CA ASP A 210 6.65 -22.58 -4.00
C ASP A 210 6.60 -23.30 -2.63
N ALA A 211 6.86 -22.59 -1.53
CA ALA A 211 6.75 -23.12 -0.18
C ALA A 211 5.29 -23.37 0.25
N ILE A 212 4.37 -22.48 -0.12
CA ILE A 212 2.92 -22.68 0.13
C ILE A 212 2.36 -23.79 -0.76
N GLY A 213 2.76 -23.88 -2.03
CA GLY A 213 2.43 -24.96 -2.97
C GLY A 213 1.02 -24.88 -3.54
N GLU A 214 -0.01 -24.88 -2.72
CA GLU A 214 -1.43 -24.78 -3.12
C GLU A 214 -2.15 -23.68 -2.34
N PRO A 215 -3.17 -23.04 -2.94
CA PRO A 215 -3.94 -22.01 -2.24
C PRO A 215 -4.60 -22.55 -0.98
N ILE A 216 -4.50 -21.79 0.09
CA ILE A 216 -5.11 -22.10 1.39
C ILE A 216 -6.39 -21.28 1.54
N TYR A 217 -7.51 -21.93 1.80
CA TYR A 217 -8.83 -21.32 1.95
C TYR A 217 -9.44 -21.64 3.32
N ALA A 218 -10.19 -20.69 3.86
CA ALA A 218 -11.01 -20.85 5.07
C ALA A 218 -10.25 -21.48 6.26
N TYR A 219 -8.95 -21.21 6.38
CA TYR A 219 -8.11 -21.77 7.45
C TYR A 219 -8.35 -21.07 8.79
N GLY A 220 -8.15 -21.79 9.91
CA GLY A 220 -8.30 -21.23 11.25
C GLY A 220 -9.68 -20.63 11.49
N ASN A 221 -10.75 -21.41 11.29
CA ASN A 221 -12.14 -20.97 11.43
C ASN A 221 -12.49 -19.79 10.49
N ASP A 222 -12.04 -19.90 9.22
CA ASP A 222 -12.26 -18.90 8.17
C ASP A 222 -11.63 -17.53 8.49
N ARG A 223 -10.48 -17.54 9.18
CA ARG A 223 -9.73 -16.33 9.55
C ARG A 223 -8.56 -16.05 8.62
N LEU A 224 -8.08 -17.04 7.89
CA LEU A 224 -6.92 -16.92 7.02
C LEU A 224 -7.17 -17.56 5.66
N GLU A 225 -6.85 -16.84 4.60
CA GLU A 225 -6.65 -17.38 3.26
C GLU A 225 -5.29 -16.93 2.73
N ILE A 226 -4.54 -17.84 2.09
CA ILE A 226 -3.32 -17.53 1.34
C ILE A 226 -3.57 -18.03 -0.08
N ALA A 227 -4.20 -17.21 -0.91
CA ALA A 227 -4.76 -17.64 -2.18
C ALA A 227 -4.47 -16.68 -3.36
N SER A 228 -3.56 -15.73 -3.15
CA SER A 228 -3.15 -14.78 -4.18
C SER A 228 -1.64 -14.58 -4.17
N VAL A 229 -1.12 -14.05 -5.29
CA VAL A 229 0.27 -13.66 -5.47
C VAL A 229 0.32 -12.18 -5.78
N LYS A 230 1.16 -11.42 -5.07
CA LYS A 230 1.45 -10.01 -5.33
C LYS A 230 2.63 -9.89 -6.29
N LEU A 231 2.41 -9.22 -7.41
CA LEU A 231 3.45 -8.83 -8.36
C LEU A 231 3.47 -7.31 -8.53
N TYR A 232 4.52 -6.79 -9.14
CA TYR A 232 4.71 -5.37 -9.41
C TYR A 232 5.14 -5.20 -10.87
N THR A 233 4.56 -4.25 -11.59
CA THR A 233 5.03 -3.84 -12.92
C THR A 233 5.99 -2.68 -12.87
N ASP A 234 5.81 -1.78 -11.90
CA ASP A 234 6.50 -0.49 -11.85
C ASP A 234 6.53 0.08 -10.41
N GLY A 235 7.05 1.29 -10.28
CA GLY A 235 7.09 2.06 -9.04
C GLY A 235 5.96 3.10 -8.92
N ALA A 236 6.16 4.13 -8.09
CA ALA A 236 5.15 5.13 -7.77
C ALA A 236 5.26 6.40 -8.63
N LEU A 237 4.13 7.13 -8.75
CA LEU A 237 4.06 8.40 -9.47
C LEU A 237 4.91 9.50 -8.80
N GLY A 238 4.86 9.58 -7.46
CA GLY A 238 5.57 10.60 -6.68
C GLY A 238 7.09 10.54 -6.79
N SER A 239 7.66 9.35 -6.89
CA SER A 239 9.10 9.11 -7.11
C SER A 239 9.52 9.13 -8.58
N ARG A 240 8.57 9.23 -9.52
CA ARG A 240 8.73 9.04 -10.97
C ARG A 240 9.26 7.65 -11.34
N GLY A 241 8.94 6.63 -10.54
CA GLY A 241 9.18 5.22 -10.83
C GLY A 241 8.07 4.56 -11.64
N ALA A 242 6.85 5.11 -11.63
CA ALA A 242 5.73 4.59 -12.40
C ALA A 242 6.03 4.56 -13.90
N ALA A 243 5.84 3.40 -14.54
CA ALA A 243 6.18 3.20 -15.95
C ALA A 243 5.16 3.84 -16.88
N MET A 244 5.61 4.78 -17.69
CA MET A 244 4.78 5.61 -18.55
C MET A 244 5.03 5.31 -20.04
N ILE A 245 3.96 5.30 -20.85
CA ILE A 245 4.03 5.19 -22.31
C ILE A 245 4.76 6.39 -22.89
N GLU A 246 4.34 7.60 -22.49
CA GLU A 246 5.02 8.85 -22.82
C GLU A 246 5.80 9.38 -21.61
N PRO A 247 6.88 10.16 -21.82
CA PRO A 247 7.66 10.70 -20.72
C PRO A 247 6.82 11.50 -19.72
N TYR A 248 7.33 11.65 -18.50
CA TYR A 248 6.74 12.57 -17.54
C TYR A 248 6.71 13.99 -18.10
N SER A 249 5.63 14.72 -17.85
CA SER A 249 5.48 16.10 -18.34
C SER A 249 6.48 17.06 -17.72
N ASP A 250 6.87 16.80 -16.47
CA ASP A 250 7.84 17.56 -15.71
C ASP A 250 9.26 16.96 -15.71
N ASP A 251 9.47 15.88 -16.47
CA ASP A 251 10.79 15.22 -16.66
C ASP A 251 10.81 14.50 -18.01
N PRO A 252 11.04 15.23 -19.13
CA PRO A 252 10.88 14.70 -20.48
C PRO A 252 11.86 13.59 -20.89
N GLU A 253 12.92 13.35 -20.14
CA GLU A 253 13.86 12.26 -20.36
C GLU A 253 13.51 10.99 -19.59
N ASN A 254 12.49 11.03 -18.74
CA ASN A 254 12.12 9.97 -17.83
C ASN A 254 10.75 9.36 -18.20
N ARG A 255 10.71 8.04 -18.30
CA ARG A 255 9.48 7.25 -18.53
C ARG A 255 9.18 6.28 -17.40
N GLY A 256 9.82 6.43 -16.25
CA GLY A 256 9.72 5.51 -15.12
C GLY A 256 10.54 4.23 -15.31
N LEU A 257 10.27 3.26 -14.43
CA LEU A 257 11.08 2.05 -14.29
C LEU A 257 10.19 0.79 -14.35
N PRO A 258 9.99 0.18 -15.54
CA PRO A 258 9.34 -1.13 -15.59
C PRO A 258 10.26 -2.18 -14.96
N PHE A 259 9.71 -3.02 -14.05
CA PHE A 259 10.49 -4.01 -13.30
C PHE A 259 10.78 -5.28 -14.08
N TRP A 260 9.97 -5.55 -15.10
CA TRP A 260 10.01 -6.77 -15.89
C TRP A 260 9.84 -6.48 -17.38
N THR A 261 10.33 -7.37 -18.20
CA THR A 261 9.86 -7.48 -19.58
C THR A 261 8.45 -8.10 -19.59
N GLN A 262 7.69 -7.85 -20.65
CA GLN A 262 6.35 -8.45 -20.80
C GLN A 262 6.39 -10.00 -20.69
N SER A 263 7.42 -10.65 -21.24
CA SER A 263 7.52 -12.11 -21.22
C SER A 263 7.82 -12.67 -19.83
N GLU A 264 8.58 -11.97 -19.01
CA GLU A 264 8.83 -12.36 -17.61
C GLU A 264 7.56 -12.22 -16.78
N LEU A 265 6.83 -11.11 -16.94
CA LEU A 265 5.55 -10.90 -16.26
C LEU A 265 4.54 -12.00 -16.66
N ASP A 266 4.41 -12.29 -17.96
CA ASP A 266 3.55 -13.37 -18.49
C ASP A 266 3.90 -14.73 -17.88
N ALA A 267 5.19 -15.01 -17.67
CA ALA A 267 5.66 -16.28 -17.08
C ALA A 267 5.25 -16.39 -15.60
N MET A 268 5.41 -15.31 -14.82
CA MET A 268 5.01 -15.27 -13.42
C MET A 268 3.50 -15.41 -13.24
N VAL A 269 2.72 -14.68 -14.02
CA VAL A 269 1.24 -14.78 -14.02
C VAL A 269 0.80 -16.20 -14.39
N ARG A 270 1.39 -16.79 -15.41
CA ARG A 270 1.10 -18.17 -15.84
C ARG A 270 1.43 -19.20 -14.77
N LYS A 271 2.57 -19.05 -14.08
CA LYS A 271 2.96 -19.93 -12.97
C LYS A 271 1.92 -19.86 -11.84
N ALA A 272 1.62 -18.66 -11.36
CA ALA A 272 0.69 -18.47 -10.24
C ALA A 272 -0.73 -18.95 -10.57
N ASN A 273 -1.29 -18.53 -11.74
CA ASN A 273 -2.61 -18.97 -12.16
C ASN A 273 -2.65 -20.51 -12.44
N GLY A 274 -1.55 -21.07 -12.94
CA GLY A 274 -1.42 -22.53 -13.17
C GLY A 274 -1.43 -23.34 -11.87
N MET A 275 -1.01 -22.75 -10.75
CA MET A 275 -1.08 -23.32 -9.41
C MET A 275 -2.43 -23.02 -8.70
N GLY A 276 -3.35 -22.29 -9.34
CA GLY A 276 -4.66 -21.96 -8.78
C GLY A 276 -4.72 -20.68 -7.96
N PHE A 277 -3.62 -19.94 -7.87
CA PHE A 277 -3.58 -18.65 -7.18
C PHE A 277 -4.14 -17.53 -8.06
N GLN A 278 -4.89 -16.62 -7.46
CA GLN A 278 -5.17 -15.29 -8.01
C GLN A 278 -3.86 -14.51 -8.14
N VAL A 279 -3.81 -13.56 -9.06
CA VAL A 279 -2.68 -12.62 -9.15
C VAL A 279 -3.18 -11.19 -8.97
N GLY A 280 -2.58 -10.47 -8.03
CA GLY A 280 -2.70 -9.03 -7.85
C GLY A 280 -1.41 -8.35 -8.33
N ILE A 281 -1.52 -7.49 -9.34
CA ILE A 281 -0.38 -6.79 -9.92
C ILE A 281 -0.44 -5.31 -9.57
N HIS A 282 0.56 -4.80 -8.83
CA HIS A 282 0.76 -3.38 -8.68
C HIS A 282 1.06 -2.75 -10.04
N ALA A 283 0.26 -1.77 -10.44
CA ALA A 283 0.50 -0.97 -11.63
C ALA A 283 -0.03 0.46 -11.43
N ILE A 284 0.89 1.42 -11.44
CA ILE A 284 0.58 2.84 -11.28
C ILE A 284 0.60 3.56 -12.62
N GLY A 285 1.67 3.44 -13.40
CA GLY A 285 1.78 4.06 -14.71
C GLY A 285 0.91 3.42 -15.78
N ASP A 286 0.62 4.17 -16.83
CA ASP A 286 -0.21 3.69 -17.95
C ASP A 286 0.46 2.54 -18.73
N LEU A 287 1.78 2.53 -18.83
CA LEU A 287 2.51 1.38 -19.38
C LEU A 287 2.43 0.17 -18.45
N GLY A 288 2.60 0.37 -17.13
CA GLY A 288 2.49 -0.68 -16.13
C GLY A 288 1.12 -1.37 -16.16
N ASN A 289 0.04 -0.58 -16.18
CA ASN A 289 -1.34 -1.06 -16.31
C ASN A 289 -1.56 -1.84 -17.61
N ARG A 290 -1.06 -1.33 -18.72
CA ARG A 290 -1.13 -2.02 -20.04
C ARG A 290 -0.39 -3.35 -20.02
N MET A 291 0.78 -3.41 -19.41
CA MET A 291 1.56 -4.66 -19.27
C MET A 291 0.80 -5.70 -18.43
N ALA A 292 0.18 -5.29 -17.32
CA ALA A 292 -0.63 -6.18 -16.50
C ALA A 292 -1.84 -6.74 -17.27
N LEU A 293 -2.60 -5.88 -17.94
CA LEU A 293 -3.73 -6.29 -18.79
C LEU A 293 -3.30 -7.23 -19.90
N ASN A 294 -2.19 -6.94 -20.58
CA ASN A 294 -1.64 -7.81 -21.62
C ASN A 294 -1.28 -9.21 -21.09
N SER A 295 -0.70 -9.28 -19.88
CA SER A 295 -0.39 -10.56 -19.24
C SER A 295 -1.65 -11.35 -18.92
N PHE A 296 -2.66 -10.70 -18.35
CA PHE A 296 -3.94 -11.35 -18.07
C PHE A 296 -4.63 -11.81 -19.35
N GLU A 297 -4.69 -10.98 -20.39
CA GLU A 297 -5.28 -11.35 -21.69
C GLU A 297 -4.63 -12.59 -22.27
N ARG A 298 -3.28 -12.64 -22.31
CA ARG A 298 -2.53 -13.79 -22.86
C ARG A 298 -2.67 -15.05 -22.03
N VAL A 299 -2.65 -14.93 -20.70
CA VAL A 299 -2.73 -16.09 -19.82
C VAL A 299 -4.16 -16.64 -19.74
N GLN A 300 -5.17 -15.76 -19.74
CA GLN A 300 -6.58 -16.12 -19.67
C GLN A 300 -7.19 -16.47 -21.05
N GLY A 301 -6.45 -16.23 -22.15
CA GLY A 301 -6.97 -16.44 -23.51
C GLY A 301 -8.05 -15.45 -23.92
N GLY A 302 -7.95 -14.20 -23.46
CA GLY A 302 -8.86 -13.10 -23.79
C GLY A 302 -10.26 -13.23 -23.20
N LYS A 303 -10.42 -13.94 -22.08
CA LYS A 303 -11.72 -14.15 -21.39
C LYS A 303 -11.59 -13.92 -19.89
N PRO A 304 -12.70 -13.60 -19.18
CA PRO A 304 -12.71 -13.56 -17.74
C PRO A 304 -12.23 -14.87 -17.10
N SER A 305 -11.39 -14.76 -16.08
CA SER A 305 -10.89 -15.89 -15.30
C SER A 305 -11.69 -16.08 -14.02
N PRO A 306 -12.00 -17.31 -13.59
CA PRO A 306 -12.61 -17.58 -12.30
C PRO A 306 -11.68 -17.19 -11.13
N LEU A 307 -10.37 -17.00 -11.37
CA LEU A 307 -9.42 -16.53 -10.38
C LEU A 307 -9.59 -15.03 -10.09
N ARG A 308 -10.28 -14.27 -10.98
CA ARG A 308 -10.54 -12.83 -10.80
C ARG A 308 -9.27 -12.05 -10.52
N ASN A 309 -8.28 -12.20 -11.40
CA ASN A 309 -7.03 -11.45 -11.30
C ASN A 309 -7.30 -9.96 -11.14
N ARG A 310 -6.43 -9.25 -10.44
CA ARG A 310 -6.66 -7.85 -10.06
C ARG A 310 -5.44 -6.99 -10.34
N ILE A 311 -5.67 -5.71 -10.58
CA ILE A 311 -4.61 -4.71 -10.67
C ILE A 311 -4.74 -3.80 -9.44
N GLU A 312 -3.69 -3.79 -8.62
CA GLU A 312 -3.58 -2.92 -7.48
C GLU A 312 -3.22 -1.51 -7.95
N HIS A 313 -3.84 -0.54 -7.37
CA HIS A 313 -3.80 0.88 -7.68
C HIS A 313 -4.56 1.27 -8.95
N SER A 314 -4.33 0.63 -10.11
CA SER A 314 -4.97 1.00 -11.39
C SER A 314 -5.00 2.52 -11.56
N GLN A 315 -3.85 3.18 -11.23
CA GLN A 315 -3.86 4.58 -10.84
C GLN A 315 -3.93 5.51 -12.04
N ILE A 316 -3.08 5.27 -13.05
CA ILE A 316 -3.09 5.98 -14.34
C ILE A 316 -3.34 4.95 -15.43
N VAL A 317 -4.51 4.99 -16.03
CA VAL A 317 -4.92 4.04 -17.07
C VAL A 317 -5.30 4.81 -18.33
N THR A 318 -4.82 4.38 -19.49
CA THR A 318 -5.27 5.02 -20.73
C THR A 318 -6.77 4.80 -20.93
N LEU A 319 -7.47 5.76 -21.51
CA LEU A 319 -8.91 5.61 -21.77
C LEU A 319 -9.25 4.40 -22.64
N GLU A 320 -8.31 3.98 -23.48
CA GLU A 320 -8.42 2.78 -24.32
C GLU A 320 -8.34 1.48 -23.53
N ASP A 321 -7.57 1.45 -22.44
CA ASP A 321 -7.37 0.26 -21.61
C ASP A 321 -8.47 0.06 -20.55
N ILE A 322 -9.22 1.12 -20.18
CA ILE A 322 -10.32 1.02 -19.20
C ILE A 322 -11.33 -0.08 -19.54
N PRO A 323 -11.90 -0.20 -20.75
CA PRO A 323 -12.87 -1.25 -21.08
C PRO A 323 -12.29 -2.67 -20.96
N ARG A 324 -10.99 -2.85 -21.16
CA ARG A 324 -10.32 -4.16 -21.08
C ARG A 324 -10.41 -4.80 -19.71
N PHE A 325 -10.49 -4.02 -18.62
CA PHE A 325 -10.71 -4.57 -17.28
C PHE A 325 -12.01 -5.38 -17.22
N ALA A 326 -13.11 -4.82 -17.72
CA ALA A 326 -14.41 -5.51 -17.73
C ALA A 326 -14.40 -6.70 -18.72
N GLU A 327 -13.84 -6.54 -19.90
CA GLU A 327 -13.74 -7.58 -20.93
C GLU A 327 -12.96 -8.81 -20.43
N LEU A 328 -11.90 -8.59 -19.65
CA LEU A 328 -11.04 -9.63 -19.07
C LEU A 328 -11.50 -10.08 -17.68
N GLY A 329 -12.51 -9.44 -17.07
CA GLY A 329 -12.96 -9.71 -15.71
C GLY A 329 -11.90 -9.39 -14.67
N VAL A 330 -11.05 -8.38 -14.93
CA VAL A 330 -10.00 -7.91 -14.03
C VAL A 330 -10.60 -6.93 -13.04
N VAL A 331 -10.33 -7.12 -11.75
CA VAL A 331 -10.76 -6.21 -10.69
C VAL A 331 -9.80 -5.02 -10.59
N ALA A 332 -10.34 -3.80 -10.55
CA ALA A 332 -9.55 -2.61 -10.22
C ALA A 332 -9.54 -2.45 -8.69
N SER A 333 -8.39 -2.67 -8.07
CA SER A 333 -8.19 -2.54 -6.62
C SER A 333 -7.53 -1.19 -6.34
N MET A 334 -8.36 -0.19 -6.05
CA MET A 334 -7.95 1.21 -5.97
C MET A 334 -7.93 1.73 -4.53
N GLN A 335 -7.27 2.86 -4.32
CA GLN A 335 -7.21 3.56 -3.04
C GLN A 335 -7.67 5.01 -3.24
N ALA A 336 -8.81 5.34 -2.64
CA ALA A 336 -9.41 6.65 -2.85
C ALA A 336 -8.56 7.81 -2.28
N THR A 337 -7.88 7.58 -1.17
CA THR A 337 -7.01 8.56 -0.53
C THR A 337 -5.79 8.91 -1.38
N HIS A 338 -5.29 7.99 -2.22
CA HIS A 338 -4.20 8.30 -3.16
C HIS A 338 -4.54 9.46 -4.10
N ALA A 339 -5.78 9.55 -4.58
CA ALA A 339 -6.19 10.68 -5.43
C ALA A 339 -6.08 12.01 -4.71
N THR A 340 -6.51 12.05 -3.44
CA THR A 340 -6.50 13.29 -2.66
C THR A 340 -5.11 13.65 -2.11
N SER A 341 -4.23 12.66 -1.93
CA SER A 341 -2.83 12.88 -1.57
C SER A 341 -1.99 13.31 -2.76
N ASP A 342 -2.25 12.75 -3.94
CA ASP A 342 -1.48 12.99 -5.16
C ASP A 342 -1.93 14.22 -5.97
N LYS A 343 -3.11 14.80 -5.66
CA LYS A 343 -3.65 16.00 -6.32
C LYS A 343 -2.64 17.14 -6.47
N ASN A 344 -1.68 17.22 -5.54
CA ASN A 344 -0.67 18.28 -5.50
C ASN A 344 0.47 18.10 -6.53
N MET A 345 0.54 16.94 -7.20
CA MET A 345 1.64 16.65 -8.11
C MET A 345 1.23 15.85 -9.35
N ALA A 346 0.09 15.17 -9.33
CA ALA A 346 -0.28 14.23 -10.39
C ALA A 346 -0.36 14.91 -11.76
N GLU A 347 -0.99 16.07 -11.83
CA GLU A 347 -1.18 16.82 -13.08
C GLU A 347 0.16 17.37 -13.62
N ASP A 348 1.05 17.81 -12.72
CA ASP A 348 2.42 18.22 -13.09
C ASP A 348 3.19 17.03 -13.70
N ARG A 349 2.99 15.83 -13.15
CA ARG A 349 3.68 14.60 -13.58
C ARG A 349 3.25 14.12 -14.96
N ILE A 350 1.94 14.14 -15.25
CA ILE A 350 1.40 13.46 -16.42
C ILE A 350 0.66 14.37 -17.40
N GLY A 351 0.41 15.63 -17.02
CA GLY A 351 -0.26 16.61 -17.85
C GLY A 351 -1.78 16.43 -17.95
N PRO A 352 -2.49 17.41 -18.56
CA PRO A 352 -3.95 17.50 -18.53
C PRO A 352 -4.68 16.40 -19.33
N ASP A 353 -4.03 15.78 -20.30
CA ASP A 353 -4.66 14.76 -21.14
C ASP A 353 -4.63 13.37 -20.44
N ARG A 354 -3.50 12.99 -19.87
CA ARG A 354 -3.34 11.68 -19.21
C ARG A 354 -4.06 11.61 -17.88
N ILE A 355 -4.23 12.72 -17.18
CA ILE A 355 -4.98 12.78 -15.92
C ILE A 355 -6.46 12.39 -16.09
N LEU A 356 -7.00 12.44 -17.29
CA LEU A 356 -8.37 12.00 -17.59
C LEU A 356 -8.57 10.49 -17.36
N GLY A 357 -7.49 9.72 -17.42
CA GLY A 357 -7.47 8.30 -17.06
C GLY A 357 -6.83 8.04 -15.69
N GLY A 358 -6.46 9.09 -14.97
CA GLY A 358 -5.90 9.04 -13.62
C GLY A 358 -6.98 9.03 -12.55
N TYR A 359 -6.89 8.10 -11.60
CA TYR A 359 -7.86 7.97 -10.48
C TYR A 359 -9.31 7.99 -10.97
N ALA A 360 -9.58 7.30 -12.10
CA ALA A 360 -10.77 7.44 -12.92
C ALA A 360 -11.90 6.49 -12.48
N TRP A 361 -12.31 6.53 -11.20
CA TRP A 361 -13.23 5.57 -10.59
C TRP A 361 -14.60 5.54 -11.27
N ARG A 362 -15.17 6.71 -11.60
CA ARG A 362 -16.45 6.80 -12.29
C ARG A 362 -16.36 6.16 -13.67
N ARG A 363 -15.32 6.45 -14.44
CA ARG A 363 -15.12 5.86 -15.76
C ARG A 363 -14.94 4.35 -15.68
N MET A 364 -14.24 3.84 -14.66
CA MET A 364 -14.11 2.41 -14.43
C MET A 364 -15.46 1.75 -14.17
N LEU A 365 -16.27 2.31 -13.25
CA LEU A 365 -17.61 1.78 -12.96
C LEU A 365 -18.54 1.85 -14.18
N ASP A 366 -18.55 2.97 -14.91
CA ASP A 366 -19.36 3.16 -16.12
C ASP A 366 -18.98 2.18 -17.23
N ALA A 367 -17.73 1.75 -17.28
CA ALA A 367 -17.25 0.69 -18.16
C ALA A 367 -17.57 -0.74 -17.66
N GLY A 368 -18.24 -0.90 -16.52
CA GLY A 368 -18.60 -2.19 -15.94
C GLY A 368 -17.48 -2.88 -15.18
N VAL A 369 -16.42 -2.16 -14.81
CA VAL A 369 -15.31 -2.71 -14.03
C VAL A 369 -15.73 -2.85 -12.58
N VAL A 370 -15.42 -3.99 -11.94
CA VAL A 370 -15.55 -4.16 -10.51
C VAL A 370 -14.44 -3.37 -9.82
N LEU A 371 -14.84 -2.44 -8.98
CA LEU A 371 -13.93 -1.56 -8.25
C LEU A 371 -13.94 -1.93 -6.77
N ALA A 372 -12.82 -2.47 -6.26
CA ALA A 372 -12.57 -2.70 -4.85
C ALA A 372 -11.70 -1.57 -4.29
N ASN A 373 -12.03 -1.08 -3.11
CA ASN A 373 -11.32 0.01 -2.46
C ASN A 373 -10.62 -0.45 -1.19
N GLY A 374 -9.54 0.22 -0.84
CA GLY A 374 -8.76 0.00 0.36
C GLY A 374 -7.92 1.22 0.72
N SER A 375 -7.12 1.14 1.76
CA SER A 375 -6.24 2.23 2.19
C SER A 375 -4.84 2.16 1.61
N ASP A 376 -4.37 0.96 1.25
CA ASP A 376 -2.95 0.70 1.01
C ASP A 376 -2.08 1.12 2.21
N PHE A 377 -2.63 0.86 3.39
CA PHE A 377 -1.98 1.12 4.66
C PHE A 377 -0.64 0.35 4.77
N PRO A 378 0.45 0.97 5.17
CA PRO A 378 0.58 2.27 5.80
C PRO A 378 1.00 3.43 4.86
N VAL A 379 0.76 3.34 3.54
CA VAL A 379 0.97 4.48 2.64
C VAL A 379 -0.01 5.59 2.98
N GLU A 380 -1.27 5.21 3.18
CA GLU A 380 -2.31 6.09 3.71
C GLU A 380 -2.74 5.63 5.10
N LEU A 381 -3.53 6.44 5.79
CA LEU A 381 -4.11 6.06 7.07
C LEU A 381 -5.11 4.91 6.87
N SER A 382 -5.17 4.01 7.84
CA SER A 382 -5.97 2.80 7.81
C SER A 382 -7.48 3.04 7.90
N ASN A 383 -7.93 4.15 8.51
CA ASN A 383 -9.33 4.43 8.75
C ASN A 383 -10.16 4.44 7.44
N PRO A 384 -11.12 3.50 7.26
CA PRO A 384 -11.88 3.38 6.01
C PRO A 384 -12.79 4.59 5.74
N PHE A 385 -13.17 5.36 6.76
CA PHE A 385 -14.00 6.56 6.57
C PHE A 385 -13.24 7.68 5.87
N HIS A 386 -11.91 7.74 5.98
CA HIS A 386 -11.10 8.65 5.16
C HIS A 386 -11.19 8.26 3.67
N GLY A 387 -11.15 6.96 3.37
CA GLY A 387 -11.35 6.47 2.01
C GLY A 387 -12.76 6.72 1.47
N LEU A 388 -13.79 6.46 2.29
CA LEU A 388 -15.18 6.77 1.94
C LEU A 388 -15.40 8.26 1.71
N TYR A 389 -14.83 9.12 2.56
CA TYR A 389 -14.86 10.58 2.37
C TYR A 389 -14.22 10.97 1.03
N ALA A 390 -12.98 10.53 0.78
CA ALA A 390 -12.27 10.83 -0.46
C ALA A 390 -13.03 10.31 -1.71
N THR A 391 -13.65 9.13 -1.61
CA THR A 391 -14.44 8.54 -2.70
C THR A 391 -15.66 9.37 -3.06
N VAL A 392 -16.36 9.92 -2.07
CA VAL A 392 -17.61 10.69 -2.26
C VAL A 392 -17.34 12.14 -2.60
N THR A 393 -16.31 12.75 -1.99
CA THR A 393 -16.06 14.20 -2.10
C THR A 393 -14.96 14.57 -3.08
N ARG A 394 -14.00 13.66 -3.32
CA ARG A 394 -12.75 13.97 -4.06
C ARG A 394 -11.94 15.08 -3.40
N GLN A 395 -12.08 15.26 -2.10
CA GLN A 395 -11.38 16.25 -1.29
C GLN A 395 -10.40 15.57 -0.33
N GLY A 396 -9.32 16.26 -0.01
CA GLY A 396 -8.49 15.93 1.13
C GLY A 396 -9.26 16.18 2.44
N ARG A 397 -8.78 15.65 3.55
CA ARG A 397 -9.37 15.85 4.88
C ARG A 397 -9.33 17.31 5.36
N ASP A 398 -8.59 18.16 4.67
CA ASP A 398 -8.59 19.62 4.80
C ASP A 398 -9.77 20.30 4.07
N GLY A 399 -10.63 19.53 3.40
CA GLY A 399 -11.75 20.02 2.60
C GLY A 399 -11.34 20.56 1.23
N GLU A 400 -10.07 20.45 0.85
CA GLU A 400 -9.54 21.03 -0.39
C GLU A 400 -9.34 19.97 -1.51
N PRO A 401 -9.50 20.37 -2.79
CA PRO A 401 -10.04 21.66 -3.24
C PRO A 401 -11.56 21.75 -3.06
N GLU A 402 -12.08 22.95 -2.86
CA GLU A 402 -13.53 23.18 -2.81
C GLU A 402 -14.20 22.60 -4.07
N GLY A 403 -15.25 21.80 -3.86
CA GLY A 403 -15.95 21.09 -4.93
C GLY A 403 -15.32 19.78 -5.40
N GLY A 404 -14.12 19.43 -4.91
CA GLY A 404 -13.45 18.17 -5.21
C GLY A 404 -12.53 18.20 -6.43
N TRP A 405 -11.41 17.49 -6.34
CA TRP A 405 -10.45 17.33 -7.42
C TRP A 405 -10.98 16.34 -8.47
N TYR A 406 -11.23 16.79 -9.70
CA TYR A 406 -11.92 16.02 -10.75
C TYR A 406 -13.23 15.40 -10.20
N ALA A 407 -14.13 16.23 -9.70
CA ALA A 407 -15.38 15.82 -9.04
C ALA A 407 -16.30 14.95 -9.90
N ASP A 408 -16.16 15.01 -11.24
CA ASP A 408 -16.84 14.11 -12.18
C ASP A 408 -16.45 12.62 -11.98
N GLN A 409 -15.36 12.33 -11.26
CA GLN A 409 -14.94 10.99 -10.91
C GLN A 409 -15.41 10.54 -9.52
N ALA A 410 -16.15 11.36 -8.78
CA ALA A 410 -16.72 10.99 -7.49
C ALA A 410 -17.75 9.85 -7.63
N LEU A 411 -17.87 9.05 -6.59
CA LEU A 411 -18.87 7.99 -6.48
C LEU A 411 -20.01 8.42 -5.54
N THR A 412 -21.17 7.83 -5.72
CA THR A 412 -22.26 7.95 -4.74
C THR A 412 -21.88 7.25 -3.44
N ARG A 413 -22.52 7.60 -2.32
CA ARG A 413 -22.30 6.93 -1.02
C ARG A 413 -22.50 5.42 -1.08
N ALA A 414 -23.52 4.97 -1.82
CA ALA A 414 -23.82 3.55 -1.97
C ALA A 414 -22.71 2.83 -2.75
N GLU A 415 -22.24 3.40 -3.87
CA GLU A 415 -21.12 2.84 -4.65
C GLU A 415 -19.82 2.84 -3.85
N ALA A 416 -19.56 3.92 -3.10
CA ALA A 416 -18.39 4.00 -2.22
C ALA A 416 -18.43 2.89 -1.16
N LEU A 417 -19.55 2.72 -0.45
CA LEU A 417 -19.69 1.67 0.56
C LEU A 417 -19.55 0.27 -0.06
N LEU A 418 -20.18 0.03 -1.22
CA LEU A 418 -20.04 -1.25 -1.93
C LEU A 418 -18.60 -1.55 -2.30
N SER A 419 -17.80 -0.55 -2.67
CA SER A 419 -16.39 -0.74 -3.03
C SER A 419 -15.52 -1.17 -1.84
N PHE A 420 -15.84 -0.73 -0.63
CA PHE A 420 -15.16 -1.12 0.61
C PHE A 420 -15.70 -2.41 1.26
N THR A 421 -16.81 -2.95 0.77
CA THR A 421 -17.48 -4.10 1.38
C THR A 421 -17.66 -5.25 0.38
N LEU A 422 -18.77 -5.30 -0.35
CA LEU A 422 -19.11 -6.42 -1.24
C LEU A 422 -18.11 -6.56 -2.40
N ALA A 423 -17.63 -5.48 -2.97
CA ALA A 423 -16.65 -5.55 -4.05
C ALA A 423 -15.25 -5.99 -3.55
N ALA A 424 -14.87 -5.61 -2.32
CA ALA A 424 -13.66 -6.12 -1.68
C ALA A 424 -13.77 -7.63 -1.42
N ALA A 425 -14.92 -8.10 -0.91
CA ALA A 425 -15.20 -9.53 -0.75
C ALA A 425 -15.18 -10.26 -2.10
N TYR A 426 -15.78 -9.67 -3.14
CA TYR A 426 -15.75 -10.21 -4.51
C TYR A 426 -14.32 -10.33 -5.04
N ALA A 427 -13.46 -9.35 -4.78
CA ALA A 427 -12.06 -9.38 -5.19
C ALA A 427 -11.29 -10.56 -4.55
N ALA A 428 -11.68 -10.98 -3.34
CA ALA A 428 -11.12 -12.17 -2.68
C ALA A 428 -11.92 -13.45 -2.95
N ARG A 429 -12.99 -13.43 -3.76
CA ARG A 429 -13.90 -14.57 -4.01
C ARG A 429 -14.62 -15.05 -2.75
N GLN A 430 -14.98 -14.12 -1.88
CA GLN A 430 -15.59 -14.35 -0.57
C GLN A 430 -17.01 -13.74 -0.48
N GLU A 431 -17.57 -13.20 -1.57
CA GLU A 431 -18.87 -12.50 -1.58
C GLU A 431 -20.05 -13.38 -1.15
N ASP A 432 -19.92 -14.69 -1.28
CA ASP A 432 -20.94 -15.65 -0.79
C ASP A 432 -20.95 -15.76 0.74
N ARG A 433 -19.89 -15.29 1.42
CA ARG A 433 -19.71 -15.41 2.86
C ARG A 433 -19.56 -14.06 3.58
N LEU A 434 -19.10 -13.02 2.88
CA LEU A 434 -18.72 -11.72 3.40
C LEU A 434 -19.30 -10.57 2.56
N GLY A 435 -19.07 -9.35 3.01
CA GLY A 435 -19.32 -8.10 2.27
C GLY A 435 -20.76 -7.57 2.35
N SER A 436 -21.69 -8.32 2.93
CA SER A 436 -23.07 -7.86 3.20
C SER A 436 -23.68 -8.59 4.39
N LEU A 437 -24.70 -7.98 5.01
CA LEU A 437 -25.45 -8.57 6.11
C LEU A 437 -26.68 -9.31 5.55
N GLU A 438 -26.48 -10.57 5.16
CA GLU A 438 -27.50 -11.43 4.60
C GLU A 438 -27.53 -12.79 5.31
N PRO A 439 -28.69 -13.46 5.39
CA PRO A 439 -28.77 -14.81 5.94
C PRO A 439 -27.81 -15.78 5.21
N GLY A 440 -27.01 -16.49 5.97
CA GLY A 440 -26.03 -17.46 5.44
C GLY A 440 -24.61 -16.91 5.33
N LYS A 441 -24.41 -15.61 5.49
CA LYS A 441 -23.08 -14.99 5.58
C LYS A 441 -22.60 -14.85 7.01
N TRP A 442 -21.32 -14.68 7.20
CA TRP A 442 -20.72 -14.36 8.49
C TRP A 442 -21.27 -13.03 9.02
N ALA A 443 -21.51 -12.96 10.31
CA ALA A 443 -21.91 -11.73 11.00
C ALA A 443 -20.66 -10.86 11.27
N ASP A 444 -20.10 -10.30 10.21
CA ASP A 444 -19.03 -9.32 10.25
C ASP A 444 -19.65 -7.94 10.02
N PHE A 445 -19.65 -7.09 11.04
CA PHE A 445 -20.26 -5.76 10.98
C PHE A 445 -19.66 -4.81 12.00
N ILE A 446 -19.93 -3.52 11.81
CA ILE A 446 -19.53 -2.46 12.74
C ILE A 446 -20.75 -1.68 13.22
N ILE A 447 -20.63 -1.10 14.40
CA ILE A 447 -21.57 -0.10 14.92
C ILE A 447 -20.82 1.24 14.93
N ILE A 448 -21.43 2.26 14.34
CA ILE A 448 -20.88 3.59 14.20
C ILE A 448 -21.75 4.62 14.93
N ASP A 449 -21.17 5.79 15.25
CA ASP A 449 -21.79 6.85 16.06
C ASP A 449 -22.88 7.65 15.33
N ARG A 450 -22.89 7.62 13.99
CA ARG A 450 -23.80 8.41 13.15
C ARG A 450 -24.17 7.70 11.86
N ASP A 451 -25.26 8.09 11.23
CA ASP A 451 -25.75 7.49 9.98
C ASP A 451 -24.97 8.01 8.77
N TYR A 452 -24.12 7.17 8.22
CA TYR A 452 -23.30 7.43 7.02
C TYR A 452 -24.10 7.99 5.83
N PHE A 453 -25.35 7.58 5.65
CA PHE A 453 -26.14 7.96 4.50
C PHE A 453 -26.82 9.34 4.64
N THR A 454 -26.99 9.85 5.86
CA THR A 454 -27.77 11.07 6.11
C THR A 454 -26.95 12.27 6.59
N ILE A 455 -25.76 12.05 7.18
CA ILE A 455 -24.88 13.15 7.59
C ILE A 455 -24.37 13.96 6.40
N PRO A 456 -23.94 15.23 6.58
CA PRO A 456 -23.21 15.97 5.55
C PRO A 456 -21.99 15.17 5.04
N ALA A 457 -21.65 15.29 3.75
CA ALA A 457 -20.50 14.58 3.20
C ALA A 457 -19.18 14.99 3.88
N SER A 458 -19.08 16.24 4.33
CA SER A 458 -17.94 16.77 5.10
C SER A 458 -17.75 16.17 6.50
N GLU A 459 -18.67 15.33 6.97
CA GLU A 459 -18.59 14.67 8.27
C GLU A 459 -18.33 13.17 8.15
N ILE A 460 -18.12 12.64 6.96
CA ILE A 460 -17.89 11.20 6.74
C ILE A 460 -16.59 10.75 7.39
N ASP A 461 -15.53 11.54 7.29
CA ASP A 461 -14.22 11.22 7.87
C ASP A 461 -14.15 11.39 9.39
N ASP A 462 -15.18 12.01 9.99
CA ASP A 462 -15.36 12.15 11.45
C ASP A 462 -16.17 10.98 12.07
N ILE A 463 -16.64 10.04 11.27
CA ILE A 463 -17.38 8.88 11.77
C ILE A 463 -16.51 8.07 12.71
N VAL A 464 -17.08 7.72 13.87
CA VAL A 464 -16.40 6.96 14.91
C VAL A 464 -16.97 5.55 15.00
N VAL A 465 -16.08 4.56 15.00
CA VAL A 465 -16.45 3.15 15.25
C VAL A 465 -16.64 2.95 16.75
N LEU A 466 -17.81 2.45 17.12
CA LEU A 466 -18.18 2.12 18.49
C LEU A 466 -17.90 0.65 18.80
N GLU A 467 -18.22 -0.23 17.85
CA GLU A 467 -18.01 -1.67 17.98
C GLU A 467 -17.62 -2.30 16.63
N THR A 468 -16.78 -3.33 16.70
CA THR A 468 -16.44 -4.19 15.55
C THR A 468 -16.73 -5.65 15.91
N TRP A 469 -17.48 -6.32 15.05
CA TRP A 469 -17.91 -7.69 15.22
C TRP A 469 -17.40 -8.56 14.08
N VAL A 470 -16.77 -9.69 14.40
CA VAL A 470 -16.20 -10.61 13.41
C VAL A 470 -16.67 -12.03 13.69
N GLY A 471 -17.45 -12.61 12.76
CA GLY A 471 -18.04 -13.93 12.91
C GLY A 471 -19.06 -14.00 14.06
N GLY A 472 -19.75 -12.89 14.35
CA GLY A 472 -20.72 -12.80 15.45
C GLY A 472 -20.10 -12.63 16.84
N HIS A 473 -18.79 -12.43 16.92
CA HIS A 473 -18.06 -12.13 18.17
C HIS A 473 -17.63 -10.67 18.17
N GLN A 474 -17.85 -9.97 19.30
CA GLN A 474 -17.38 -8.61 19.50
C GLN A 474 -15.85 -8.62 19.61
N ALA A 475 -15.18 -8.12 18.56
CA ALA A 475 -13.74 -8.07 18.47
C ALA A 475 -13.16 -6.74 19.02
N TYR A 476 -13.95 -5.68 18.97
CA TYR A 476 -13.59 -4.38 19.53
C TYR A 476 -14.82 -3.68 20.09
N GLN A 477 -14.62 -2.95 21.20
CA GLN A 477 -15.58 -2.03 21.77
C GLN A 477 -14.83 -0.77 22.22
N ARG A 478 -15.29 0.39 21.76
CA ARG A 478 -14.77 1.68 22.20
C ARG A 478 -15.10 1.88 23.67
N GLN A 479 -14.08 2.17 24.47
CA GLN A 479 -14.30 2.56 25.86
C GLN A 479 -14.79 4.01 25.89
N GLU A 480 -15.87 4.25 26.66
CA GLU A 480 -16.27 5.61 26.96
C GLU A 480 -15.16 6.27 27.78
N ASP A 481 -14.69 7.43 27.35
CA ASP A 481 -13.77 8.22 28.15
C ASP A 481 -14.46 8.50 29.49
N SER A 482 -13.91 7.93 30.56
CA SER A 482 -14.36 8.22 31.92
C SER A 482 -14.13 9.71 32.18
N GLN A 483 -15.21 10.49 32.17
CA GLN A 483 -15.21 11.92 32.47
C GLN A 483 -14.70 12.20 33.88
#